data_6839ae0277efaa40590ab4d3797869bb
#
_entry.id   6839ae0277efaa40590ab4d3797869bb
#
_cell.length_a   1.000
_cell.length_b   1.000
_cell.length_c   1.000
_cell.angle_alpha   90.00
_cell.angle_beta   90.00
_cell.angle_gamma   90.00
#
_symmetry.space_group_name_H-M   'P 1'
#
loop_
_entity.id
_entity.type
_entity.pdbx_description
1 polymer ?
#
loop_
_entity_poly.entity_id
_entity_poly.type
_entity_poly.pdbx_seq_one_letter_code
_entity_poly.pdbx_strand_id
1 'polypeptide(L)'
;MIREAHIKTLAKYLPAESLQTVCDMIPRYGIHLEITRTRASRHGDFRYDPTCGKYYITVNGSLSPYAFLLTFIHEVAHLVVHKEKGNVEKPHSQVWKDTFRRLMMSLPLSDIYPEDILAPLLSYLKNPLSTADRHDALSKALKSYDSHGKKIEMTDDMSYIENLSAGDEFIFREKRYTLGTKRRRLYLCTSVGNGRQYLFSPLAQVKKIKHDDK
;
A
#
# COMPACT_ATOMS: atom_id res chain seq x y z
N MET A 1 -0.31 -27.41 5.87
CA MET A 1 -0.08 -27.26 4.40
C MET A 1 -1.22 -26.42 3.83
N ILE A 2 -0.92 -25.42 3.03
CA ILE A 2 -1.95 -24.57 2.37
C ILE A 2 -2.56 -25.39 1.22
N ARG A 3 -3.89 -25.29 1.04
CA ARG A 3 -4.59 -25.97 -0.07
C ARG A 3 -4.21 -25.32 -1.40
N GLU A 4 -4.11 -26.11 -2.47
CA GLU A 4 -3.78 -25.64 -3.83
C GLU A 4 -4.67 -24.48 -4.31
N ALA A 5 -5.98 -24.53 -4.01
CA ALA A 5 -6.92 -23.45 -4.33
C ALA A 5 -6.54 -22.11 -3.69
N HIS A 6 -5.97 -22.13 -2.47
CA HIS A 6 -5.50 -20.90 -1.80
C HIS A 6 -4.23 -20.38 -2.44
N ILE A 7 -3.32 -21.25 -2.88
CA ILE A 7 -2.10 -20.86 -3.61
C ILE A 7 -2.48 -20.16 -4.93
N LYS A 8 -3.39 -20.76 -5.71
CA LYS A 8 -3.94 -20.14 -6.94
C LYS A 8 -4.60 -18.78 -6.70
N THR A 9 -5.23 -18.61 -5.55
CA THR A 9 -5.82 -17.32 -5.18
C THR A 9 -4.74 -16.29 -4.84
N LEU A 10 -3.75 -16.66 -4.01
CA LEU A 10 -2.65 -15.78 -3.60
C LEU A 10 -1.79 -15.34 -4.79
N ALA A 11 -1.58 -16.21 -5.76
CA ALA A 11 -0.82 -15.89 -6.99
C ALA A 11 -1.40 -14.71 -7.80
N LYS A 12 -2.66 -14.34 -7.57
CA LYS A 12 -3.29 -13.17 -8.21
C LYS A 12 -2.91 -11.84 -7.54
N TYR A 13 -2.38 -11.90 -6.32
CA TYR A 13 -2.13 -10.72 -5.47
C TYR A 13 -0.66 -10.54 -5.10
N LEU A 14 0.20 -11.44 -5.47
CA LEU A 14 1.62 -11.44 -5.09
C LEU A 14 2.53 -11.47 -6.31
N PRO A 15 3.72 -10.86 -6.25
CA PRO A 15 4.78 -11.15 -7.19
C PRO A 15 5.11 -12.64 -7.16
N ALA A 16 5.36 -13.24 -8.34
CA ALA A 16 5.54 -14.68 -8.48
C ALA A 16 6.67 -15.22 -7.57
N GLU A 17 7.77 -14.49 -7.49
CA GLU A 17 8.99 -14.82 -6.75
C GLU A 17 8.77 -14.82 -5.23
N SER A 18 7.72 -14.16 -4.75
CA SER A 18 7.37 -14.10 -3.31
C SER A 18 6.35 -15.16 -2.89
N LEU A 19 5.66 -15.80 -3.83
CA LEU A 19 4.51 -16.65 -3.58
C LEU A 19 4.84 -17.81 -2.63
N GLN A 20 5.93 -18.54 -2.89
CA GLN A 20 6.33 -19.68 -2.05
C GLN A 20 6.62 -19.24 -0.62
N THR A 21 7.39 -18.16 -0.44
CA THR A 21 7.74 -17.63 0.88
C THR A 21 6.50 -17.22 1.67
N VAL A 22 5.52 -16.56 1.04
CA VAL A 22 4.26 -16.19 1.70
C VAL A 22 3.44 -17.44 2.05
N CYS A 23 3.38 -18.43 1.15
CA CYS A 23 2.72 -19.70 1.42
C CYS A 23 3.32 -20.46 2.61
N ASP A 24 4.64 -20.36 2.81
CA ASP A 24 5.33 -20.97 3.96
C ASP A 24 5.11 -20.19 5.25
N MET A 25 5.04 -18.85 5.17
CA MET A 25 4.78 -17.99 6.34
C MET A 25 3.39 -18.22 6.95
N ILE A 26 2.37 -18.44 6.13
CA ILE A 26 0.99 -18.59 6.61
C ILE A 26 0.85 -19.73 7.63
N PRO A 27 1.20 -20.99 7.34
CA PRO A 27 1.13 -22.07 8.32
C PRO A 27 2.17 -21.90 9.44
N ARG A 28 3.38 -21.42 9.14
CA ARG A 28 4.46 -21.22 10.12
C ARG A 28 4.03 -20.30 11.27
N TYR A 29 3.32 -19.24 10.95
CA TYR A 29 2.85 -18.26 11.94
C TYR A 29 1.39 -18.49 12.39
N GLY A 30 0.69 -19.47 11.80
CA GLY A 30 -0.72 -19.77 12.11
C GLY A 30 -1.66 -18.66 11.67
N ILE A 31 -1.42 -18.07 10.48
CA ILE A 31 -2.15 -16.92 9.97
C ILE A 31 -3.48 -17.36 9.34
N HIS A 32 -4.56 -16.72 9.75
CA HIS A 32 -5.81 -16.70 9.00
C HIS A 32 -5.81 -15.45 8.10
N LEU A 33 -5.38 -15.64 6.84
CA LEU A 33 -5.31 -14.54 5.87
C LEU A 33 -6.66 -14.33 5.19
N GLU A 34 -7.12 -13.08 5.18
CA GLU A 34 -8.30 -12.63 4.45
C GLU A 34 -7.92 -11.51 3.47
N ILE A 35 -8.27 -11.70 2.20
CA ILE A 35 -8.11 -10.67 1.17
C ILE A 35 -9.42 -9.89 1.09
N THR A 36 -9.40 -8.65 1.54
CA THR A 36 -10.61 -7.82 1.61
C THR A 36 -10.88 -7.12 0.29
N ARG A 37 -12.14 -6.80 0.03
CA ARG A 37 -12.51 -5.90 -1.07
C ARG A 37 -11.96 -4.49 -0.77
N THR A 38 -11.89 -3.65 -1.82
CA THR A 38 -11.36 -2.28 -1.76
C THR A 38 -11.81 -1.53 -0.50
N ARG A 39 -10.85 -1.18 0.36
CA ARG A 39 -11.04 -0.30 1.52
C ARG A 39 -10.30 1.00 1.27
N ALA A 40 -11.00 2.13 1.47
CA ALA A 40 -10.40 3.46 1.27
C ALA A 40 -9.42 3.88 2.39
N SER A 41 -9.52 3.27 3.58
CA SER A 41 -8.87 3.78 4.80
C SER A 41 -7.71 2.93 5.33
N ARG A 42 -7.57 1.68 4.91
CA ARG A 42 -6.51 0.77 5.42
C ARG A 42 -6.01 -0.17 4.33
N HIS A 43 -4.70 -0.37 4.30
CA HIS A 43 -4.05 -1.34 3.40
C HIS A 43 -4.11 -2.75 3.98
N GLY A 44 -3.92 -2.90 5.28
CA GLY A 44 -3.97 -4.16 6.02
C GLY A 44 -4.35 -3.95 7.48
N ASP A 45 -4.49 -5.06 8.20
CA ASP A 45 -4.76 -5.07 9.63
C ASP A 45 -4.36 -6.44 10.23
N PHE A 46 -3.69 -6.41 11.38
CA PHE A 46 -3.43 -7.57 12.21
C PHE A 46 -4.35 -7.59 13.42
N ARG A 47 -4.93 -8.75 13.75
CA ARG A 47 -5.75 -8.94 14.92
C ARG A 47 -5.48 -10.31 15.55
N TYR A 48 -5.28 -10.32 16.87
CA TYR A 48 -5.33 -11.52 17.69
C TYR A 48 -6.72 -11.67 18.31
N ASP A 49 -7.27 -12.88 18.28
CA ASP A 49 -8.53 -13.22 18.92
C ASP A 49 -8.24 -14.12 20.14
N PRO A 50 -8.31 -13.58 21.37
CA PRO A 50 -8.00 -14.34 22.57
C PRO A 50 -9.04 -15.44 22.88
N THR A 51 -10.25 -15.35 22.33
CA THR A 51 -11.32 -16.35 22.59
C THR A 51 -11.02 -17.67 21.90
N CYS A 52 -10.36 -17.67 20.77
CA CYS A 52 -9.99 -18.88 20.03
C CYS A 52 -8.48 -19.03 19.78
N GLY A 53 -7.66 -18.10 20.28
CA GLY A 53 -6.20 -18.11 20.13
C GLY A 53 -5.70 -17.94 18.70
N LYS A 54 -6.51 -17.33 17.81
CA LYS A 54 -6.21 -17.22 16.38
C LYS A 54 -5.65 -15.85 15.99
N TYR A 55 -4.80 -15.87 14.99
CA TYR A 55 -4.18 -14.68 14.39
C TYR A 55 -4.79 -14.41 13.02
N TYR A 56 -5.37 -13.24 12.86
CA TYR A 56 -5.99 -12.80 11.62
C TYR A 56 -5.16 -11.68 10.99
N ILE A 57 -4.89 -11.82 9.70
CA ILE A 57 -4.32 -10.75 8.89
C ILE A 57 -5.28 -10.48 7.74
N THR A 58 -5.66 -9.22 7.56
CA THR A 58 -6.41 -8.78 6.39
C THR A 58 -5.53 -7.91 5.51
N VAL A 59 -5.61 -8.10 4.19
CA VAL A 59 -4.91 -7.25 3.21
C VAL A 59 -5.89 -6.81 2.14
N ASN A 60 -5.80 -5.55 1.74
CA ASN A 60 -6.64 -4.96 0.70
C ASN A 60 -6.27 -5.53 -0.68
N GLY A 61 -7.20 -6.22 -1.33
CA GLY A 61 -7.01 -6.84 -2.65
C GLY A 61 -6.97 -5.87 -3.83
N SER A 62 -7.16 -4.56 -3.62
CA SER A 62 -6.99 -3.56 -4.69
C SER A 62 -5.58 -2.98 -4.79
N LEU A 63 -4.67 -3.41 -3.93
CA LEU A 63 -3.27 -3.00 -3.97
C LEU A 63 -2.55 -3.63 -5.17
N SER A 64 -1.48 -2.97 -5.66
CA SER A 64 -0.55 -3.64 -6.56
C SER A 64 0.12 -4.81 -5.85
N PRO A 65 0.57 -5.86 -6.55
CA PRO A 65 1.23 -7.02 -5.94
C PRO A 65 2.39 -6.63 -5.02
N TYR A 66 3.15 -5.61 -5.39
CA TYR A 66 4.26 -5.07 -4.61
C TYR A 66 3.80 -4.42 -3.30
N ALA A 67 2.74 -3.63 -3.35
CA ALA A 67 2.14 -3.01 -2.16
C ALA A 67 1.41 -4.03 -1.29
N PHE A 68 0.81 -5.06 -1.90
CA PHE A 68 0.19 -6.17 -1.19
C PHE A 68 1.21 -6.95 -0.36
N LEU A 69 2.33 -7.36 -0.98
CA LEU A 69 3.41 -8.07 -0.28
C LEU A 69 3.97 -7.23 0.87
N LEU A 70 4.29 -5.96 0.61
CA LEU A 70 4.81 -5.05 1.63
C LEU A 70 3.85 -4.93 2.82
N THR A 71 2.54 -4.81 2.54
CA THR A 71 1.49 -4.74 3.57
C THR A 71 1.38 -6.07 4.32
N PHE A 72 1.37 -7.21 3.62
CA PHE A 72 1.33 -8.52 4.25
C PHE A 72 2.49 -8.71 5.25
N ILE A 73 3.73 -8.42 4.84
CA ILE A 73 4.91 -8.53 5.72
C ILE A 73 4.83 -7.53 6.88
N HIS A 74 4.25 -6.34 6.68
CA HIS A 74 3.99 -5.37 7.74
C HIS A 74 3.09 -5.96 8.84
N GLU A 75 1.99 -6.61 8.45
CA GLU A 75 1.06 -7.24 9.39
C GLU A 75 1.66 -8.50 10.04
N VAL A 76 2.48 -9.27 9.30
CA VAL A 76 3.25 -10.40 9.87
C VAL A 76 4.22 -9.90 10.94
N ALA A 77 4.86 -8.74 10.75
CA ALA A 77 5.73 -8.15 11.77
C ALA A 77 4.98 -7.82 13.06
N HIS A 78 3.75 -7.28 12.97
CA HIS A 78 2.89 -7.09 14.15
C HIS A 78 2.56 -8.42 14.84
N LEU A 79 2.25 -9.46 14.09
CA LEU A 79 1.98 -10.79 14.62
C LEU A 79 3.20 -11.37 15.35
N VAL A 80 4.39 -11.28 14.74
CA VAL A 80 5.63 -11.80 15.36
C VAL A 80 5.93 -11.08 16.66
N VAL A 81 5.86 -9.75 16.67
CA VAL A 81 6.07 -8.95 17.89
C VAL A 81 5.02 -9.30 18.96
N HIS A 82 3.75 -9.46 18.57
CA HIS A 82 2.71 -9.89 19.49
C HIS A 82 2.99 -11.27 20.11
N LYS A 83 3.47 -12.23 19.32
CA LYS A 83 3.86 -13.57 19.84
C LYS A 83 5.02 -13.52 20.83
N GLU A 84 6.00 -12.65 20.57
CA GLU A 84 7.22 -12.54 21.38
C GLU A 84 7.03 -11.67 22.64
N LYS A 85 6.21 -10.63 22.57
CA LYS A 85 6.09 -9.58 23.60
C LYS A 85 4.66 -9.37 24.12
N GLY A 86 3.65 -10.03 23.54
CA GLY A 86 2.25 -9.77 23.89
C GLY A 86 1.80 -8.36 23.46
N ASN A 87 0.81 -7.82 24.20
CA ASN A 87 0.25 -6.48 23.94
C ASN A 87 1.04 -5.35 24.63
N VAL A 88 2.20 -5.63 25.24
CA VAL A 88 2.98 -4.65 25.99
C VAL A 88 3.73 -3.70 25.06
N GLU A 89 4.09 -4.19 23.86
CA GLU A 89 4.89 -3.43 22.92
C GLU A 89 4.02 -2.44 22.11
N LYS A 90 4.49 -1.18 22.02
CA LYS A 90 3.79 -0.16 21.22
C LYS A 90 3.84 -0.51 19.74
N PRO A 91 2.74 -0.30 19.00
CA PRO A 91 2.76 -0.45 17.55
C PRO A 91 3.87 0.39 16.91
N HIS A 92 4.60 -0.21 15.95
CA HIS A 92 5.69 0.43 15.21
C HIS A 92 6.86 0.94 16.09
N SER A 93 7.08 0.30 17.25
CA SER A 93 8.24 0.50 18.11
C SER A 93 9.54 0.06 17.41
N GLN A 94 10.69 0.25 18.05
CA GLN A 94 11.96 -0.22 17.51
C GLN A 94 11.97 -1.73 17.30
N VAL A 95 11.40 -2.50 18.21
CA VAL A 95 11.28 -3.97 18.11
C VAL A 95 10.48 -4.35 16.85
N TRP A 96 9.37 -3.67 16.59
CA TRP A 96 8.60 -3.88 15.37
C TRP A 96 9.40 -3.52 14.11
N LYS A 97 10.10 -2.38 14.11
CA LYS A 97 10.91 -1.94 12.96
C LYS A 97 11.99 -2.94 12.60
N ASP A 98 12.67 -3.47 13.62
CA ASP A 98 13.74 -4.45 13.42
C ASP A 98 13.18 -5.79 12.94
N THR A 99 12.03 -6.21 13.49
CA THR A 99 11.31 -7.40 13.04
C THR A 99 10.84 -7.27 11.60
N PHE A 100 10.22 -6.14 11.25
CA PHE A 100 9.76 -5.87 9.88
C PHE A 100 10.94 -5.86 8.89
N ARG A 101 12.03 -5.16 9.22
CA ARG A 101 13.25 -5.15 8.42
C ARG A 101 13.80 -6.55 8.22
N ARG A 102 13.93 -7.35 9.28
CA ARG A 102 14.41 -8.73 9.23
C ARG A 102 13.55 -9.60 8.31
N LEU A 103 12.23 -9.50 8.41
CA LEU A 103 11.30 -10.23 7.55
C LEU A 103 11.42 -9.79 6.09
N MET A 104 11.49 -8.50 5.80
CA MET A 104 11.69 -7.99 4.44
C MET A 104 13.03 -8.45 3.85
N MET A 105 14.11 -8.35 4.60
CA MET A 105 15.45 -8.74 4.15
C MET A 105 15.65 -10.26 4.01
N SER A 106 14.71 -11.08 4.48
CA SER A 106 14.70 -12.53 4.21
C SER A 106 14.11 -12.90 2.85
N LEU A 107 13.56 -11.92 2.12
CA LEU A 107 13.04 -12.07 0.77
C LEU A 107 14.12 -11.71 -0.27
N PRO A 108 14.13 -12.31 -1.47
CA PRO A 108 14.99 -11.92 -2.58
C PRO A 108 14.44 -10.61 -3.22
N LEU A 109 14.66 -9.48 -2.53
CA LEU A 109 14.02 -8.20 -2.88
C LEU A 109 14.33 -7.74 -4.31
N SER A 110 15.54 -8.01 -4.82
CA SER A 110 15.96 -7.68 -6.18
C SER A 110 15.17 -8.45 -7.25
N ASP A 111 14.73 -9.65 -6.93
CA ASP A 111 14.00 -10.50 -7.88
C ASP A 111 12.49 -10.18 -7.83
N ILE A 112 12.01 -9.71 -6.66
CA ILE A 112 10.60 -9.43 -6.40
C ILE A 112 10.21 -8.02 -6.86
N TYR A 113 11.04 -6.99 -6.55
CA TYR A 113 10.69 -5.60 -6.76
C TYR A 113 11.41 -5.01 -7.98
N PRO A 114 10.68 -4.37 -8.91
CA PRO A 114 11.31 -3.57 -9.97
C PRO A 114 12.28 -2.53 -9.41
N GLU A 115 13.29 -2.15 -10.18
CA GLU A 115 14.38 -1.26 -9.75
C GLU A 115 13.86 0.09 -9.21
N ASP A 116 12.81 0.63 -9.84
CA ASP A 116 12.19 1.90 -9.42
C ASP A 116 11.41 1.82 -8.10
N ILE A 117 11.05 0.60 -7.65
CA ILE A 117 10.51 0.35 -6.31
C ILE A 117 11.63 -0.04 -5.34
N LEU A 118 12.61 -0.83 -5.80
CA LEU A 118 13.64 -1.41 -4.93
C LEU A 118 14.46 -0.34 -4.21
N ALA A 119 14.95 0.67 -4.92
CA ALA A 119 15.75 1.73 -4.31
C ALA A 119 15.01 2.53 -3.23
N PRO A 120 13.76 3.02 -3.46
CA PRO A 120 12.94 3.65 -2.41
C PRO A 120 12.59 2.69 -1.26
N LEU A 121 12.37 1.39 -1.54
CA LEU A 121 12.09 0.38 -0.53
C LEU A 121 13.28 0.18 0.42
N LEU A 122 14.48 0.03 -0.12
CA LEU A 122 15.70 -0.09 0.68
C LEU A 122 15.95 1.17 1.54
N SER A 123 15.65 2.35 1.01
CA SER A 123 15.69 3.59 1.78
C SER A 123 14.68 3.60 2.93
N TYR A 124 13.44 3.18 2.66
CA TYR A 124 12.38 3.06 3.66
C TYR A 124 12.75 2.05 4.77
N LEU A 125 13.36 0.91 4.43
CA LEU A 125 13.77 -0.12 5.37
C LEU A 125 14.86 0.32 6.35
N LYS A 126 15.60 1.41 6.09
CA LYS A 126 16.55 1.99 7.06
C LYS A 126 15.83 2.50 8.31
N ASN A 127 14.63 3.07 8.17
CA ASN A 127 13.79 3.52 9.28
C ASN A 127 12.31 3.40 8.90
N PRO A 128 11.71 2.19 9.00
CA PRO A 128 10.33 1.97 8.62
C PRO A 128 9.36 2.84 9.43
N LEU A 129 8.37 3.40 8.73
CA LEU A 129 7.29 4.18 9.30
C LEU A 129 6.03 3.30 9.48
N SER A 130 5.05 3.81 10.21
CA SER A 130 3.76 3.12 10.44
C SER A 130 2.97 2.81 9.15
N THR A 131 3.30 3.45 8.05
CA THR A 131 2.78 3.17 6.71
C THR A 131 3.78 3.62 5.65
N ALA A 132 3.88 2.87 4.56
CA ALA A 132 4.69 3.24 3.39
C ALA A 132 4.19 4.53 2.72
N ASP A 133 2.90 4.87 2.86
CA ASP A 133 2.34 6.14 2.35
C ASP A 133 2.96 7.40 2.97
N ARG A 134 3.70 7.26 4.08
CA ARG A 134 4.43 8.36 4.71
C ARG A 134 5.85 8.55 4.17
N HIS A 135 6.31 7.63 3.33
CA HIS A 135 7.59 7.72 2.62
C HIS A 135 7.31 8.06 1.16
N ASP A 136 7.39 9.34 0.81
CA ASP A 136 6.88 9.87 -0.46
C ASP A 136 7.44 9.14 -1.69
N ALA A 137 8.75 8.87 -1.74
CA ALA A 137 9.35 8.15 -2.86
C ALA A 137 8.82 6.71 -3.02
N LEU A 138 8.71 5.95 -1.91
CA LEU A 138 8.20 4.59 -1.95
C LEU A 138 6.70 4.57 -2.29
N SER A 139 5.92 5.47 -1.68
CA SER A 139 4.49 5.60 -1.96
C SER A 139 4.23 5.90 -3.44
N LYS A 140 5.03 6.79 -4.03
CA LYS A 140 4.94 7.14 -5.46
C LYS A 140 5.28 5.95 -6.34
N ALA A 141 6.39 5.26 -6.05
CA ALA A 141 6.81 4.08 -6.78
C ALA A 141 5.76 2.94 -6.73
N LEU A 142 5.22 2.63 -5.54
CA LEU A 142 4.19 1.59 -5.40
C LEU A 142 2.88 1.94 -6.13
N LYS A 143 2.49 3.23 -6.14
CA LYS A 143 1.28 3.72 -6.82
C LYS A 143 1.42 3.82 -8.34
N SER A 144 2.63 3.72 -8.87
CA SER A 144 2.85 3.67 -10.32
C SER A 144 2.56 2.29 -10.93
N TYR A 145 2.12 1.33 -10.14
CA TYR A 145 1.73 -0.02 -10.58
C TYR A 145 0.25 -0.28 -10.27
N ASP A 146 -0.44 -0.89 -11.21
CA ASP A 146 -1.84 -1.30 -11.05
C ASP A 146 -1.99 -2.58 -10.20
N SER A 147 -3.22 -3.03 -10.00
CA SER A 147 -3.53 -4.25 -9.24
C SER A 147 -3.05 -5.56 -9.89
N HIS A 148 -2.54 -5.50 -11.12
CA HIS A 148 -1.96 -6.62 -11.84
C HIS A 148 -0.42 -6.54 -11.91
N GLY A 149 0.19 -5.54 -11.26
CA GLY A 149 1.63 -5.32 -11.27
C GLY A 149 2.17 -4.71 -12.56
N LYS A 150 1.29 -4.19 -13.42
CA LYS A 150 1.70 -3.44 -14.62
C LYS A 150 1.98 -2.00 -14.26
N LYS A 151 3.10 -1.49 -14.77
CA LYS A 151 3.42 -0.08 -14.61
C LYS A 151 2.39 0.78 -15.34
N ILE A 152 1.80 1.74 -14.64
CA ILE A 152 0.84 2.67 -15.20
C ILE A 152 1.63 3.69 -16.01
N GLU A 153 1.42 3.69 -17.32
CA GLU A 153 2.03 4.70 -18.19
C GLU A 153 1.37 6.06 -17.91
N MET A 154 2.20 7.02 -17.54
CA MET A 154 1.77 8.41 -17.40
C MET A 154 1.72 9.04 -18.79
N THR A 155 0.53 9.18 -19.33
CA THR A 155 0.31 9.92 -20.58
C THR A 155 0.47 11.44 -20.36
N ASP A 156 0.69 12.21 -21.40
CA ASP A 156 0.92 13.68 -21.31
C ASP A 156 -0.24 14.43 -20.65
N ASP A 157 -1.43 13.84 -20.66
CA ASP A 157 -2.63 14.39 -20.01
C ASP A 157 -2.77 13.94 -18.53
N MET A 158 -1.89 13.06 -18.02
CA MET A 158 -1.88 12.60 -16.64
C MET A 158 -0.88 13.39 -15.79
N SER A 159 -1.22 13.59 -14.53
CA SER A 159 -0.34 14.24 -13.56
C SER A 159 -0.61 13.77 -12.13
N TYR A 160 0.34 14.01 -11.22
CA TYR A 160 0.05 13.96 -9.80
C TYR A 160 -0.59 15.28 -9.34
N ILE A 161 -1.48 15.23 -8.34
CA ILE A 161 -2.12 16.43 -7.76
C ILE A 161 -1.08 17.47 -7.32
N GLU A 162 0.06 17.04 -6.76
CA GLU A 162 1.12 17.94 -6.29
C GLU A 162 1.77 18.79 -7.41
N ASN A 163 1.63 18.36 -8.66
CA ASN A 163 2.16 19.06 -9.82
C ASN A 163 1.15 20.00 -10.49
N LEU A 164 -0.05 20.12 -9.93
CA LEU A 164 -1.08 21.04 -10.38
C LEU A 164 -1.05 22.33 -9.56
N SER A 165 -1.55 23.41 -10.13
CA SER A 165 -1.69 24.72 -9.48
C SER A 165 -3.09 24.89 -8.89
N ALA A 166 -3.21 25.70 -7.84
CA ALA A 166 -4.52 26.01 -7.26
C ALA A 166 -5.42 26.66 -8.32
N GLY A 167 -6.64 26.17 -8.46
CA GLY A 167 -7.58 26.57 -9.50
C GLY A 167 -7.60 25.65 -10.71
N ASP A 168 -6.55 24.82 -10.92
CA ASP A 168 -6.54 23.86 -12.02
C ASP A 168 -7.68 22.85 -11.88
N GLU A 169 -8.24 22.47 -13.02
CA GLU A 169 -9.26 21.44 -13.08
C GLU A 169 -8.68 20.12 -13.55
N PHE A 170 -9.20 19.03 -12.96
CA PHE A 170 -8.77 17.68 -13.28
C PHE A 170 -9.92 16.68 -13.22
N ILE A 171 -9.74 15.54 -13.86
CA ILE A 171 -10.67 14.41 -13.80
C ILE A 171 -10.05 13.30 -12.93
N PHE A 172 -10.85 12.80 -11.99
CA PHE A 172 -10.54 11.62 -11.18
C PHE A 172 -11.77 10.72 -11.10
N ARG A 173 -11.63 9.46 -11.52
CA ARG A 173 -12.74 8.49 -11.59
C ARG A 173 -13.97 9.08 -12.29
N GLU A 174 -13.75 9.61 -13.48
CA GLU A 174 -14.78 10.20 -14.35
C GLU A 174 -15.50 11.45 -13.80
N LYS A 175 -15.05 11.97 -12.67
CA LYS A 175 -15.60 13.19 -12.07
C LYS A 175 -14.60 14.34 -12.15
N ARG A 176 -15.13 15.54 -12.39
CA ARG A 176 -14.36 16.78 -12.51
C ARG A 176 -14.24 17.49 -11.19
N TYR A 177 -13.04 17.94 -10.87
CA TYR A 177 -12.70 18.64 -9.64
C TYR A 177 -11.84 19.85 -9.93
N THR A 178 -11.94 20.87 -9.07
CA THR A 178 -11.05 22.04 -9.04
C THR A 178 -10.08 21.88 -7.87
N LEU A 179 -8.78 22.05 -8.12
CA LEU A 179 -7.74 22.00 -7.08
C LEU A 179 -7.82 23.26 -6.22
N GLY A 180 -7.98 23.06 -4.92
CA GLY A 180 -7.95 24.11 -3.92
C GLY A 180 -6.64 24.14 -3.13
N THR A 181 -6.71 24.56 -1.87
CA THR A 181 -5.55 24.77 -1.02
C THR A 181 -5.04 23.47 -0.40
N LYS A 182 -3.72 23.39 -0.21
CA LYS A 182 -3.09 22.30 0.53
C LYS A 182 -3.40 22.46 2.03
N ARG A 183 -4.00 21.43 2.64
CA ARG A 183 -4.25 21.35 4.08
C ARG A 183 -3.39 20.25 4.70
N ARG A 184 -2.35 20.62 5.43
CA ARG A 184 -1.34 19.69 5.97
C ARG A 184 -0.73 18.82 4.87
N ARG A 185 -1.13 17.55 4.76
CA ARG A 185 -0.61 16.59 3.81
C ARG A 185 -1.53 16.33 2.60
N LEU A 186 -2.74 16.88 2.58
CA LEU A 186 -3.74 16.64 1.56
C LEU A 186 -4.15 17.93 0.87
N TYR A 187 -4.64 17.83 -0.34
CA TYR A 187 -5.24 18.96 -1.06
C TYR A 187 -6.76 18.94 -0.91
N LEU A 188 -7.33 20.07 -0.59
CA LEU A 188 -8.78 20.26 -0.60
C LEU A 188 -9.21 20.56 -2.03
N CYS A 189 -10.06 19.71 -2.61
CA CYS A 189 -10.54 19.86 -3.96
C CYS A 189 -12.06 19.93 -3.97
N THR A 190 -12.64 20.73 -4.84
CA THR A 190 -14.09 20.90 -4.95
C THR A 190 -14.60 20.18 -6.18
N SER A 191 -15.60 19.32 -6.04
CA SER A 191 -16.26 18.68 -7.17
C SER A 191 -17.08 19.71 -7.96
N VAL A 192 -16.81 19.83 -9.26
CA VAL A 192 -17.51 20.77 -10.14
C VAL A 192 -19.00 20.42 -10.28
N GLY A 193 -19.33 19.13 -10.26
CA GLY A 193 -20.71 18.68 -10.47
C GLY A 193 -21.67 18.89 -9.29
N ASN A 194 -21.16 18.92 -8.03
CA ASN A 194 -22.02 19.01 -6.84
C ASN A 194 -21.53 19.95 -5.75
N GLY A 195 -20.43 20.69 -5.99
CA GLY A 195 -19.85 21.64 -5.04
C GLY A 195 -19.26 21.05 -3.75
N ARG A 196 -19.29 19.71 -3.57
CA ARG A 196 -18.76 19.06 -2.37
C ARG A 196 -17.24 19.06 -2.36
N GLN A 197 -16.68 19.18 -1.17
CA GLN A 197 -15.25 19.19 -0.94
C GLN A 197 -14.72 17.79 -0.60
N TYR A 198 -13.56 17.47 -1.15
CA TYR A 198 -12.86 16.20 -0.96
C TYR A 198 -11.38 16.43 -0.68
N LEU A 199 -10.77 15.55 0.10
CA LEU A 199 -9.34 15.58 0.37
C LEU A 199 -8.62 14.58 -0.52
N PHE A 200 -7.67 15.08 -1.30
CA PHE A 200 -6.85 14.29 -2.22
C PHE A 200 -5.42 14.17 -1.73
N SER A 201 -4.83 12.99 -1.92
CA SER A 201 -3.39 12.79 -1.73
C SER A 201 -2.59 13.61 -2.76
N PRO A 202 -1.44 14.20 -2.39
CA PRO A 202 -0.52 14.80 -3.37
C PRO A 202 -0.15 13.85 -4.51
N LEU A 203 -0.04 12.56 -4.20
CA LEU A 203 0.34 11.49 -5.11
C LEU A 203 -0.86 10.82 -5.81
N ALA A 204 -2.05 11.42 -5.76
CA ALA A 204 -3.17 10.94 -6.56
C ALA A 204 -2.90 11.25 -8.04
N GLN A 205 -2.97 10.22 -8.88
CA GLN A 205 -2.86 10.35 -10.34
C GLN A 205 -4.20 10.82 -10.89
N VAL A 206 -4.18 11.89 -11.66
CA VAL A 206 -5.36 12.55 -12.19
C VAL A 206 -5.12 12.94 -13.64
N LYS A 207 -6.19 13.05 -14.41
CA LYS A 207 -6.13 13.55 -15.78
C LYS A 207 -6.28 15.08 -15.76
N LYS A 208 -5.28 15.79 -16.29
CA LYS A 208 -5.32 17.25 -16.43
C LYS A 208 -6.39 17.65 -17.44
N ILE A 209 -7.11 18.71 -17.15
CA ILE A 209 -7.91 19.42 -18.17
C ILE A 209 -7.03 20.57 -18.66
N LYS A 210 -6.58 20.50 -19.91
CA LYS A 210 -5.91 21.64 -20.54
C LYS A 210 -6.96 22.75 -20.68
N HIS A 211 -6.70 23.91 -20.06
CA HIS A 211 -7.39 25.12 -20.47
C HIS A 211 -6.83 25.47 -21.86
N ASP A 212 -7.62 25.35 -22.90
CA ASP A 212 -7.29 26.01 -24.16
C ASP A 212 -7.18 27.51 -23.83
N ASP A 213 -5.97 28.06 -23.96
CA ASP A 213 -5.77 29.50 -23.90
C ASP A 213 -6.68 30.15 -24.95
N LYS A 214 -7.66 30.87 -24.46
CA LYS A 214 -8.49 31.77 -25.32
C LYS A 214 -7.77 33.07 -25.49
#